data_73d80d4955a9cfb1ee2516dd254e8a78
#
_entry.id   73d80d4955a9cfb1ee2516dd254e8a78
#
_cell.length_a   1.000
_cell.length_b   1.000
_cell.length_c   1.000
_cell.angle_alpha   90.00
_cell.angle_beta   90.00
_cell.angle_gamma   90.00
#
_symmetry.space_group_name_H-M   'P 1'
#
loop_
_entity.id
_entity.type
_entity.pdbx_description
1 polymer ?
#
loop_
_entity_poly.entity_id
_entity_poly.type
_entity_poly.pdbx_seq_one_letter_code
_entity_poly.pdbx_strand_id
1 'polypeptide(L)'
;MSAIKYWLWLSAAAVSPKAKAALIDKYSDAEKAFYAPAGEFETLTGVSKKEAETLEKRDISCADRILAACARQGIRAVTMQDADYPQRLKNIFAPPVVIYLKGRLHSLDDEAAIAVIGTRKASAYGLKMGRKLAYEIVRGGGVVVSLLTSGVDAAAARGALLAGGRCVGVLGTPHECEAGTLAAEVAARGALISEYPPGTKPEKHFFRDRNRIAAGLSVGVTVVEAPERSGARLFAETAMEQGREIFAVPGNADAPNSVGTIAMIKDGAKPVVCGWDVLSEFESRFGGKLHELPECE
;
A
#
# COMPACT_ATOMS: atom_id res chain seq x y z
N MET A 1 -12.42 10.25 -27.49
CA MET A 1 -11.10 9.97 -26.85
C MET A 1 -11.38 9.18 -25.58
N SER A 2 -10.52 8.25 -25.19
CA SER A 2 -10.77 7.43 -23.98
C SER A 2 -10.66 8.31 -22.71
N ALA A 3 -11.63 8.26 -21.80
CA ALA A 3 -11.67 9.01 -20.53
C ALA A 3 -10.41 8.79 -19.67
N ILE A 4 -9.74 7.66 -19.83
CA ILE A 4 -8.50 7.32 -19.11
C ILE A 4 -7.38 8.36 -19.26
N LYS A 5 -7.30 9.09 -20.38
CA LYS A 5 -6.25 10.09 -20.63
C LYS A 5 -6.27 11.22 -19.60
N TYR A 6 -7.44 11.63 -19.15
CA TYR A 6 -7.59 12.68 -18.14
C TYR A 6 -7.14 12.19 -16.75
N TRP A 7 -7.44 10.94 -16.42
CA TRP A 7 -6.94 10.30 -15.20
C TRP A 7 -5.41 10.18 -15.20
N LEU A 8 -4.81 9.84 -16.36
CA LEU A 8 -3.36 9.74 -16.48
C LEU A 8 -2.69 11.12 -16.42
N TRP A 9 -3.32 12.17 -17.02
CA TRP A 9 -2.88 13.54 -16.83
C TRP A 9 -2.83 13.92 -15.36
N LEU A 10 -3.93 13.71 -14.62
CA LEU A 10 -4.00 14.04 -13.20
C LEU A 10 -3.01 13.20 -12.37
N SER A 11 -2.88 11.92 -12.68
CA SER A 11 -1.91 11.04 -12.01
C SER A 11 -0.47 11.51 -12.20
N ALA A 12 -0.11 11.93 -13.43
CA ALA A 12 1.25 12.36 -13.78
C ALA A 12 1.57 13.80 -13.36
N ALA A 13 0.56 14.60 -13.01
CA ALA A 13 0.78 15.98 -12.56
C ALA A 13 1.69 16.02 -11.33
N ALA A 14 2.71 16.89 -11.38
CA ALA A 14 3.68 17.06 -10.28
C ALA A 14 3.07 17.90 -9.14
N VAL A 15 2.00 17.38 -8.55
CA VAL A 15 1.26 17.96 -7.42
C VAL A 15 1.06 16.91 -6.33
N SER A 16 0.80 17.36 -5.11
CA SER A 16 0.62 16.47 -3.96
C SER A 16 -0.60 15.54 -4.12
N PRO A 17 -0.59 14.37 -3.48
CA PRO A 17 -1.77 13.48 -3.43
C PRO A 17 -3.02 14.21 -2.92
N LYS A 18 -2.86 15.13 -1.96
CA LYS A 18 -3.94 15.96 -1.43
C LYS A 18 -4.57 16.85 -2.50
N ALA A 19 -3.75 17.50 -3.33
CA ALA A 19 -4.25 18.34 -4.43
C ALA A 19 -5.02 17.51 -5.46
N LYS A 20 -4.51 16.31 -5.83
CA LYS A 20 -5.22 15.39 -6.73
C LYS A 20 -6.57 14.97 -6.18
N ALA A 21 -6.63 14.61 -4.89
CA ALA A 21 -7.88 14.25 -4.22
C ALA A 21 -8.87 15.42 -4.21
N ALA A 22 -8.43 16.64 -3.88
CA ALA A 22 -9.27 17.83 -3.87
C ALA A 22 -9.95 18.10 -5.23
N LEU A 23 -9.25 17.81 -6.34
CA LEU A 23 -9.85 17.92 -7.67
C LEU A 23 -10.98 16.87 -7.86
N ILE A 24 -10.73 15.62 -7.46
CA ILE A 24 -11.73 14.56 -7.61
C ILE A 24 -12.92 14.80 -6.68
N ASP A 25 -12.70 15.29 -5.47
CA ASP A 25 -13.77 15.65 -4.54
C ASP A 25 -14.67 16.75 -5.11
N LYS A 26 -14.09 17.75 -5.79
CA LYS A 26 -14.83 18.86 -6.39
C LYS A 26 -15.55 18.46 -7.67
N TYR A 27 -14.87 17.78 -8.58
CA TYR A 27 -15.37 17.54 -9.94
C TYR A 27 -15.94 16.13 -10.15
N SER A 28 -15.67 15.20 -9.24
CA SER A 28 -16.05 13.76 -9.28
C SER A 28 -15.46 12.97 -10.45
N ASP A 29 -14.76 13.65 -11.40
CA ASP A 29 -14.21 13.07 -12.61
C ASP A 29 -13.00 13.85 -13.08
N ALA A 30 -11.97 13.15 -13.57
CA ALA A 30 -10.75 13.78 -14.06
C ALA A 30 -10.95 14.55 -15.38
N GLU A 31 -11.91 14.14 -16.22
CA GLU A 31 -12.27 14.87 -17.45
C GLU A 31 -12.91 16.22 -17.11
N LYS A 32 -13.86 16.23 -16.18
CA LYS A 32 -14.48 17.48 -15.70
C LYS A 32 -13.44 18.41 -15.08
N ALA A 33 -12.51 17.87 -14.27
CA ALA A 33 -11.40 18.63 -13.71
C ALA A 33 -10.52 19.22 -14.82
N PHE A 34 -10.23 18.45 -15.87
CA PHE A 34 -9.42 18.93 -17.00
C PHE A 34 -10.05 20.12 -17.74
N TYR A 35 -11.38 20.16 -17.89
CA TYR A 35 -12.12 21.23 -18.55
C TYR A 35 -12.65 22.30 -17.59
N ALA A 36 -12.25 22.29 -16.31
CA ALA A 36 -12.64 23.33 -15.37
C ALA A 36 -12.22 24.73 -15.84
N PRO A 37 -12.95 25.80 -15.47
CA PRO A 37 -12.58 27.17 -15.80
C PRO A 37 -11.17 27.53 -15.34
N ALA A 38 -10.47 28.36 -16.13
CA ALA A 38 -9.14 28.86 -15.77
C ALA A 38 -9.17 29.62 -14.44
N GLY A 39 -8.16 29.38 -13.59
CA GLY A 39 -8.05 30.01 -12.27
C GLY A 39 -8.88 29.32 -11.17
N GLU A 40 -9.77 28.39 -11.50
CA GLU A 40 -10.60 27.74 -10.49
C GLU A 40 -9.78 26.85 -9.54
N PHE A 41 -8.67 26.28 -9.99
CA PHE A 41 -7.80 25.44 -9.16
C PHE A 41 -7.19 26.19 -7.97
N GLU A 42 -6.95 27.50 -8.11
CA GLU A 42 -6.42 28.34 -7.01
C GLU A 42 -7.42 28.49 -5.85
N THR A 43 -8.70 28.28 -6.11
CA THR A 43 -9.76 28.41 -5.10
C THR A 43 -9.96 27.14 -4.27
N LEU A 44 -9.34 26.02 -4.69
CA LEU A 44 -9.54 24.73 -4.04
C LEU A 44 -8.74 24.60 -2.73
N THR A 45 -9.44 24.27 -1.68
CA THR A 45 -8.79 23.96 -0.39
C THR A 45 -7.85 22.76 -0.54
N GLY A 46 -6.59 22.94 -0.21
CA GLY A 46 -5.58 21.88 -0.31
C GLY A 46 -4.77 21.90 -1.58
N VAL A 47 -5.01 22.86 -2.48
CA VAL A 47 -4.20 23.12 -3.66
C VAL A 47 -3.42 24.42 -3.43
N SER A 48 -2.09 24.36 -3.49
CA SER A 48 -1.25 25.55 -3.43
C SER A 48 -1.23 26.27 -4.78
N LYS A 49 -0.88 27.58 -4.79
CA LYS A 49 -0.77 28.36 -6.03
C LYS A 49 0.14 27.70 -7.06
N LYS A 50 1.31 27.18 -6.63
CA LYS A 50 2.25 26.48 -7.51
C LYS A 50 1.66 25.20 -8.11
N GLU A 51 0.85 24.46 -7.34
CA GLU A 51 0.16 23.26 -7.83
C GLU A 51 -0.94 23.65 -8.82
N ALA A 52 -1.71 24.70 -8.53
CA ALA A 52 -2.71 25.22 -9.47
C ALA A 52 -2.07 25.63 -10.81
N GLU A 53 -0.97 26.38 -10.80
CA GLU A 53 -0.20 26.74 -12.00
C GLU A 53 0.29 25.50 -12.77
N THR A 54 0.63 24.42 -12.06
CA THR A 54 1.05 23.15 -12.68
C THR A 54 -0.11 22.44 -13.34
N LEU A 55 -1.27 22.40 -12.69
CA LEU A 55 -2.50 21.81 -13.22
C LEU A 55 -3.06 22.57 -14.42
N GLU A 56 -2.96 23.91 -14.42
CA GLU A 56 -3.42 24.76 -15.53
C GLU A 56 -2.67 24.52 -16.85
N LYS A 57 -1.48 23.95 -16.81
CA LYS A 57 -0.75 23.56 -18.04
C LYS A 57 -1.49 22.52 -18.87
N ARG A 58 -2.32 21.66 -18.22
CA ARG A 58 -3.20 20.69 -18.86
C ARG A 58 -2.50 19.81 -19.91
N ASP A 59 -1.24 19.45 -19.66
CA ASP A 59 -0.46 18.61 -20.60
C ASP A 59 -0.96 17.17 -20.61
N ILE A 60 -1.84 16.86 -21.54
CA ILE A 60 -2.38 15.51 -21.75
C ILE A 60 -1.45 14.63 -22.60
N SER A 61 -0.39 15.17 -23.19
CA SER A 61 0.53 14.44 -24.07
C SER A 61 1.27 13.30 -23.35
N CYS A 62 1.40 13.42 -22.01
CA CYS A 62 1.98 12.37 -21.18
C CYS A 62 1.17 11.05 -21.20
N ALA A 63 -0.15 11.11 -21.43
CA ALA A 63 -1.03 9.96 -21.33
C ALA A 63 -0.68 8.85 -22.33
N ASP A 64 -0.43 9.20 -23.59
CA ASP A 64 -0.07 8.20 -24.61
C ASP A 64 1.27 7.53 -24.33
N ARG A 65 2.24 8.28 -23.80
CA ARG A 65 3.55 7.73 -23.34
C ARG A 65 3.39 6.77 -22.18
N ILE A 66 2.55 7.13 -21.20
CA ILE A 66 2.25 6.29 -20.03
C ILE A 66 1.56 4.99 -20.48
N LEU A 67 0.53 5.07 -21.32
CA LEU A 67 -0.17 3.89 -21.84
C LEU A 67 0.77 2.97 -22.61
N ALA A 68 1.60 3.51 -23.49
CA ALA A 68 2.60 2.72 -24.21
C ALA A 68 3.62 2.06 -23.27
N ALA A 69 4.07 2.76 -22.22
CA ALA A 69 4.98 2.20 -21.22
C ALA A 69 4.31 1.10 -20.39
N CYS A 70 3.05 1.31 -19.98
CA CYS A 70 2.25 0.31 -19.28
C CYS A 70 2.09 -0.96 -20.12
N ALA A 71 1.74 -0.83 -21.40
CA ALA A 71 1.57 -1.96 -22.31
C ALA A 71 2.88 -2.77 -22.46
N ARG A 72 4.03 -2.10 -22.63
CA ARG A 72 5.33 -2.77 -22.75
C ARG A 72 5.73 -3.55 -21.48
N GLN A 73 5.31 -3.07 -20.30
CA GLN A 73 5.70 -3.66 -19.01
C GLN A 73 4.65 -4.62 -18.43
N GLY A 74 3.53 -4.84 -19.13
CA GLY A 74 2.41 -5.62 -18.62
C GLY A 74 1.73 -5.01 -17.39
N ILE A 75 1.67 -3.67 -17.34
CA ILE A 75 1.05 -2.90 -16.26
C ILE A 75 -0.32 -2.42 -16.72
N ARG A 76 -1.32 -2.49 -15.84
CA ARG A 76 -2.64 -1.88 -16.02
C ARG A 76 -2.73 -0.58 -15.22
N ALA A 77 -3.18 0.50 -15.84
CA ALA A 77 -3.59 1.68 -15.12
C ALA A 77 -5.07 1.49 -14.70
N VAL A 78 -5.33 1.50 -13.40
CA VAL A 78 -6.66 1.31 -12.80
C VAL A 78 -7.04 2.62 -12.11
N THR A 79 -8.10 3.26 -12.59
CA THR A 79 -8.58 4.55 -12.08
C THR A 79 -9.55 4.37 -10.91
N MET A 80 -9.78 5.40 -10.12
CA MET A 80 -10.77 5.36 -9.02
C MET A 80 -12.20 5.01 -9.49
N GLN A 81 -12.53 5.16 -10.77
CA GLN A 81 -13.84 4.83 -11.33
C GLN A 81 -13.95 3.36 -11.77
N ASP A 82 -12.82 2.67 -11.94
CA ASP A 82 -12.84 1.28 -12.38
C ASP A 82 -13.37 0.36 -11.28
N ALA A 83 -14.09 -0.70 -11.69
CA ALA A 83 -14.62 -1.71 -10.77
C ALA A 83 -13.50 -2.49 -10.02
N ASP A 84 -12.33 -2.62 -10.65
CA ASP A 84 -11.16 -3.29 -10.08
C ASP A 84 -10.41 -2.42 -9.03
N TYR A 85 -10.81 -1.16 -8.85
CA TYR A 85 -10.18 -0.29 -7.85
C TYR A 85 -10.72 -0.63 -6.45
N PRO A 86 -9.85 -0.93 -5.46
CA PRO A 86 -10.29 -1.32 -4.12
C PRO A 86 -11.13 -0.23 -3.44
N GLN A 87 -12.34 -0.59 -2.99
CA GLN A 87 -13.24 0.38 -2.33
C GLN A 87 -12.63 0.91 -1.04
N ARG A 88 -11.95 0.03 -0.26
CA ARG A 88 -11.27 0.46 0.97
C ARG A 88 -10.17 1.50 0.71
N LEU A 89 -9.59 1.52 -0.47
CA LEU A 89 -8.58 2.51 -0.87
C LEU A 89 -9.20 3.86 -1.25
N LYS A 90 -10.46 3.90 -1.69
CA LYS A 90 -11.17 5.17 -1.94
C LYS A 90 -11.42 5.98 -0.66
N ASN A 91 -11.49 5.29 0.48
CA ASN A 91 -11.89 5.87 1.76
C ASN A 91 -10.71 6.38 2.61
N ILE A 92 -9.47 6.35 2.09
CA ILE A 92 -8.31 6.90 2.81
C ILE A 92 -8.18 8.41 2.56
N PHE A 93 -7.43 9.09 3.43
CA PHE A 93 -7.01 10.45 3.14
C PHE A 93 -6.14 10.49 1.87
N ALA A 94 -6.49 11.36 0.93
CA ALA A 94 -5.81 11.54 -0.36
C ALA A 94 -5.60 10.21 -1.14
N PRO A 95 -6.68 9.53 -1.57
CA PRO A 95 -6.58 8.28 -2.31
C PRO A 95 -5.83 8.48 -3.64
N PRO A 96 -5.06 7.48 -4.12
CA PRO A 96 -4.41 7.56 -5.42
C PRO A 96 -5.44 7.57 -6.53
N VAL A 97 -5.44 8.61 -7.37
CA VAL A 97 -6.42 8.75 -8.46
C VAL A 97 -6.28 7.66 -9.54
N VAL A 98 -5.09 7.11 -9.67
CA VAL A 98 -4.76 5.94 -10.51
C VAL A 98 -3.79 5.06 -9.75
N ILE A 99 -3.99 3.76 -9.78
CA ILE A 99 -2.99 2.77 -9.38
C ILE A 99 -2.45 2.05 -10.60
N TYR A 100 -1.15 1.91 -10.67
CA TYR A 100 -0.44 1.15 -11.70
C TYR A 100 -0.24 -0.27 -11.17
N LEU A 101 -0.93 -1.22 -11.77
CA LEU A 101 -1.08 -2.59 -11.29
C LEU A 101 -0.36 -3.58 -12.21
N LYS A 102 0.53 -4.38 -11.64
CA LYS A 102 1.12 -5.54 -12.29
C LYS A 102 0.72 -6.81 -11.55
N GLY A 103 0.25 -7.83 -12.25
CA GLY A 103 -0.35 -9.01 -11.66
C GLY A 103 -1.87 -8.88 -11.50
N ARG A 104 -2.45 -9.54 -10.48
CA ARG A 104 -3.91 -9.57 -10.25
C ARG A 104 -4.22 -9.22 -8.79
N LEU A 105 -5.00 -8.16 -8.60
CA LEU A 105 -5.38 -7.71 -7.25
C LEU A 105 -6.55 -8.52 -6.66
N HIS A 106 -7.43 -9.09 -7.52
CA HIS A 106 -8.69 -9.71 -7.13
C HIS A 106 -9.56 -8.80 -6.24
N SER A 107 -10.61 -9.35 -5.66
CA SER A 107 -11.53 -8.63 -4.75
C SER A 107 -10.94 -8.50 -3.34
N LEU A 108 -9.93 -7.65 -3.17
CA LEU A 108 -9.23 -7.47 -1.89
C LEU A 108 -10.17 -6.97 -0.77
N ASP A 109 -11.26 -6.29 -1.14
CA ASP A 109 -12.24 -5.77 -0.19
C ASP A 109 -12.99 -6.88 0.59
N ASP A 110 -13.08 -8.08 0.01
CA ASP A 110 -13.72 -9.26 0.60
C ASP A 110 -12.75 -10.17 1.35
N GLU A 111 -11.53 -9.70 1.61
CA GLU A 111 -10.44 -10.48 2.21
C GLU A 111 -9.80 -9.79 3.41
N ALA A 112 -9.32 -10.59 4.36
CA ALA A 112 -8.51 -10.10 5.47
C ALA A 112 -7.08 -9.81 4.98
N ALA A 113 -6.89 -8.61 4.42
CA ALA A 113 -5.57 -8.16 3.99
C ALA A 113 -4.81 -7.55 5.17
N ILE A 114 -3.67 -8.13 5.53
CA ILE A 114 -2.86 -7.74 6.68
C ILE A 114 -1.50 -7.23 6.19
N ALA A 115 -1.15 -6.00 6.56
CA ALA A 115 0.19 -5.50 6.33
C ALA A 115 1.15 -6.12 7.36
N VAL A 116 2.21 -6.80 6.89
CA VAL A 116 3.27 -7.32 7.76
C VAL A 116 4.54 -6.55 7.47
N ILE A 117 4.97 -5.74 8.43
CA ILE A 117 6.03 -4.75 8.24
C ILE A 117 7.06 -4.76 9.39
N GLY A 118 8.18 -4.10 9.16
CA GLY A 118 9.18 -3.88 10.22
C GLY A 118 10.44 -3.19 9.72
N THR A 119 11.47 -3.27 10.53
CA THR A 119 12.77 -2.66 10.21
C THR A 119 13.45 -3.31 9.01
N ARG A 120 14.14 -2.50 8.20
CA ARG A 120 15.01 -3.01 7.12
C ARG A 120 16.25 -3.73 7.65
N LYS A 121 16.70 -3.39 8.87
CA LYS A 121 17.82 -4.04 9.56
C LYS A 121 17.30 -5.03 10.59
N ALA A 122 16.54 -6.01 10.12
CA ALA A 122 15.93 -7.01 10.97
C ALA A 122 16.96 -7.95 11.60
N SER A 123 16.69 -8.35 12.84
CA SER A 123 17.43 -9.43 13.50
C SER A 123 17.05 -10.81 12.93
N ALA A 124 17.77 -11.86 13.28
CA ALA A 124 17.39 -13.23 12.92
C ALA A 124 16.00 -13.58 13.45
N TYR A 125 15.66 -13.10 14.64
CA TYR A 125 14.32 -13.24 15.22
C TYR A 125 13.26 -12.54 14.37
N GLY A 126 13.48 -11.26 14.01
CA GLY A 126 12.55 -10.49 13.19
C GLY A 126 12.32 -11.09 11.81
N LEU A 127 13.38 -11.61 11.16
CA LEU A 127 13.24 -12.30 9.87
C LEU A 127 12.45 -13.60 10.01
N LYS A 128 12.69 -14.38 11.08
CA LYS A 128 11.93 -15.60 11.36
C LYS A 128 10.47 -15.30 11.64
N MET A 129 10.18 -14.35 12.53
CA MET A 129 8.81 -13.99 12.90
C MET A 129 8.03 -13.36 11.73
N GLY A 130 8.64 -12.46 10.95
CA GLY A 130 7.99 -11.89 9.77
C GLY A 130 7.61 -12.94 8.74
N ARG A 131 8.50 -13.92 8.50
CA ARG A 131 8.20 -15.06 7.60
C ARG A 131 7.11 -15.96 8.16
N LYS A 132 7.20 -16.33 9.46
CA LYS A 132 6.24 -17.21 10.13
C LYS A 132 4.84 -16.62 10.11
N LEU A 133 4.68 -15.40 10.61
CA LEU A 133 3.38 -14.72 10.68
C LEU A 133 2.74 -14.57 9.31
N ALA A 134 3.49 -14.14 8.31
CA ALA A 134 2.99 -14.01 6.95
C ALA A 134 2.56 -15.36 6.34
N TYR A 135 3.32 -16.43 6.61
CA TYR A 135 2.97 -17.79 6.21
C TYR A 135 1.65 -18.25 6.87
N GLU A 136 1.52 -18.04 8.18
CA GLU A 136 0.34 -18.45 8.95
C GLU A 136 -0.89 -17.61 8.57
N ILE A 137 -0.75 -16.30 8.37
CA ILE A 137 -1.83 -15.42 7.90
C ILE A 137 -2.38 -15.93 6.56
N VAL A 138 -1.51 -16.27 5.63
CA VAL A 138 -1.94 -16.78 4.31
C VAL A 138 -2.59 -18.15 4.44
N ARG A 139 -1.97 -19.05 5.22
CA ARG A 139 -2.53 -20.40 5.43
C ARG A 139 -3.86 -20.35 6.17
N GLY A 140 -4.07 -19.37 7.02
CA GLY A 140 -5.34 -19.11 7.72
C GLY A 140 -6.39 -18.36 6.90
N GLY A 141 -6.16 -18.14 5.59
CA GLY A 141 -7.13 -17.52 4.68
C GLY A 141 -6.97 -16.01 4.47
N GLY A 142 -5.95 -15.39 5.07
CA GLY A 142 -5.64 -13.98 4.87
C GLY A 142 -4.78 -13.68 3.64
N VAL A 143 -4.60 -12.40 3.35
CA VAL A 143 -3.70 -11.90 2.30
C VAL A 143 -2.65 -10.99 2.93
N VAL A 144 -1.40 -11.14 2.54
CA VAL A 144 -0.32 -10.29 3.05
C VAL A 144 -0.12 -9.07 2.16
N VAL A 145 -0.08 -7.89 2.78
CA VAL A 145 0.36 -6.64 2.15
C VAL A 145 1.79 -6.35 2.61
N SER A 146 2.69 -6.06 1.68
CA SER A 146 4.11 -5.80 1.96
C SER A 146 4.60 -4.56 1.22
N LEU A 147 5.53 -3.85 1.84
CA LEU A 147 6.22 -2.73 1.19
C LEU A 147 7.40 -3.19 0.33
N LEU A 148 7.70 -4.48 0.32
CA LEU A 148 8.80 -5.12 -0.40
C LEU A 148 10.19 -4.52 -0.12
N THR A 149 10.35 -3.81 0.98
CA THR A 149 11.68 -3.33 1.38
C THR A 149 12.51 -4.49 1.98
N SER A 150 13.80 -4.27 2.18
CA SER A 150 14.66 -5.25 2.84
C SER A 150 14.21 -5.54 4.29
N GLY A 151 14.71 -6.62 4.88
CA GLY A 151 14.41 -6.98 6.27
C GLY A 151 13.07 -7.68 6.43
N VAL A 152 12.25 -7.21 7.38
CA VAL A 152 10.97 -7.84 7.72
C VAL A 152 10.03 -7.92 6.53
N ASP A 153 9.89 -6.85 5.77
CA ASP A 153 8.95 -6.78 4.64
C ASP A 153 9.25 -7.87 3.59
N ALA A 154 10.53 -8.02 3.21
CA ALA A 154 10.94 -9.07 2.29
C ALA A 154 10.76 -10.47 2.88
N ALA A 155 11.01 -10.64 4.18
CA ALA A 155 10.78 -11.91 4.87
C ALA A 155 9.28 -12.29 4.89
N ALA A 156 8.41 -11.32 5.15
CA ALA A 156 6.97 -11.48 5.13
C ALA A 156 6.46 -11.85 3.72
N ALA A 157 6.89 -11.13 2.68
CA ALA A 157 6.51 -11.46 1.31
C ALA A 157 6.92 -12.90 0.94
N ARG A 158 8.15 -13.31 1.29
CA ARG A 158 8.60 -14.71 1.09
C ARG A 158 7.76 -15.71 1.87
N GLY A 159 7.37 -15.38 3.12
CA GLY A 159 6.48 -16.23 3.94
C GLY A 159 5.14 -16.46 3.27
N ALA A 160 4.51 -15.39 2.76
CA ALA A 160 3.26 -15.47 2.03
C ALA A 160 3.36 -16.33 0.75
N LEU A 161 4.44 -16.16 -0.02
CA LEU A 161 4.68 -16.96 -1.22
C LEU A 161 4.95 -18.44 -0.91
N LEU A 162 5.69 -18.74 0.18
CA LEU A 162 5.94 -20.10 0.64
C LEU A 162 4.64 -20.81 1.07
N ALA A 163 3.69 -20.07 1.63
CA ALA A 163 2.37 -20.60 1.99
C ALA A 163 1.50 -20.94 0.76
N GLY A 164 1.97 -20.65 -0.44
CA GLY A 164 1.22 -20.87 -1.68
C GLY A 164 0.16 -19.80 -1.97
N GLY A 165 0.06 -18.75 -1.15
CA GLY A 165 -0.95 -17.72 -1.29
C GLY A 165 -0.45 -16.45 -1.97
N ARG A 166 -1.23 -15.38 -1.80
CA ARG A 166 -1.02 -14.10 -2.46
C ARG A 166 -0.33 -13.10 -1.54
N CYS A 167 0.52 -12.28 -2.16
CA CYS A 167 1.07 -11.08 -1.54
C CYS A 167 0.75 -9.88 -2.43
N VAL A 168 0.37 -8.76 -1.81
CA VAL A 168 0.21 -7.47 -2.49
C VAL A 168 1.40 -6.60 -2.12
N GLY A 169 2.27 -6.35 -3.08
CA GLY A 169 3.42 -5.47 -2.91
C GLY A 169 3.05 -4.03 -3.26
N VAL A 170 3.30 -3.09 -2.34
CA VAL A 170 3.06 -1.65 -2.59
C VAL A 170 4.39 -0.94 -2.73
N LEU A 171 4.65 -0.40 -3.92
CA LEU A 171 5.91 0.20 -4.29
C LEU A 171 5.94 1.72 -3.99
N GLY A 172 7.07 2.21 -3.49
CA GLY A 172 7.36 3.65 -3.38
C GLY A 172 8.07 4.21 -4.61
N THR A 173 8.04 3.49 -5.72
CA THR A 173 8.70 3.84 -6.99
C THR A 173 7.85 3.33 -8.15
N PRO A 174 8.06 3.81 -9.38
CA PRO A 174 7.53 3.14 -10.56
C PRO A 174 8.02 1.69 -10.67
N HIS A 175 7.26 0.85 -11.36
CA HIS A 175 7.52 -0.59 -11.44
C HIS A 175 8.90 -0.95 -12.02
N GLU A 176 9.39 -0.19 -12.98
CA GLU A 176 10.70 -0.40 -13.61
C GLU A 176 11.88 -0.22 -12.65
N CYS A 177 11.67 0.45 -11.52
CA CYS A 177 12.71 0.63 -10.50
C CYS A 177 12.82 -0.57 -9.56
N GLU A 178 11.85 -1.50 -9.60
CA GLU A 178 11.84 -2.73 -8.80
C GLU A 178 12.25 -3.93 -9.65
N ALA A 179 13.53 -4.07 -9.87
CA ALA A 179 14.11 -5.19 -10.59
C ALA A 179 14.62 -6.26 -9.62
N GLY A 180 13.76 -7.16 -9.16
CA GLY A 180 14.15 -8.23 -8.26
C GLY A 180 13.29 -9.48 -8.42
N THR A 181 13.86 -10.65 -8.12
CA THR A 181 13.15 -11.94 -8.18
C THR A 181 11.91 -11.94 -7.28
N LEU A 182 12.01 -11.38 -6.08
CA LEU A 182 10.89 -11.31 -5.14
C LEU A 182 9.72 -10.49 -5.70
N ALA A 183 9.98 -9.33 -6.29
CA ALA A 183 8.94 -8.51 -6.90
C ALA A 183 8.26 -9.24 -8.08
N ALA A 184 9.06 -9.94 -8.92
CA ALA A 184 8.52 -10.74 -10.02
C ALA A 184 7.64 -11.91 -9.51
N GLU A 185 8.06 -12.60 -8.46
CA GLU A 185 7.28 -13.67 -7.83
C GLU A 185 5.98 -13.16 -7.20
N VAL A 186 6.03 -12.00 -6.53
CA VAL A 186 4.84 -11.33 -5.98
C VAL A 186 3.87 -10.95 -7.10
N ALA A 187 4.36 -10.38 -8.20
CA ALA A 187 3.52 -10.04 -9.35
C ALA A 187 2.87 -11.26 -10.00
N ALA A 188 3.58 -12.40 -10.04
CA ALA A 188 3.10 -13.63 -10.66
C ALA A 188 1.96 -14.30 -9.86
N ARG A 189 1.98 -14.22 -8.53
CA ARG A 189 1.02 -14.89 -7.63
C ARG A 189 0.02 -13.94 -6.97
N GLY A 190 0.24 -12.65 -7.04
CA GLY A 190 -0.56 -11.60 -6.42
C GLY A 190 -0.51 -10.33 -7.26
N ALA A 191 -0.10 -9.23 -6.65
CA ALA A 191 -0.06 -7.93 -7.31
C ALA A 191 1.10 -7.06 -6.83
N LEU A 192 1.61 -6.24 -7.74
CA LEU A 192 2.41 -5.06 -7.42
C LEU A 192 1.61 -3.80 -7.74
N ILE A 193 1.59 -2.86 -6.82
CA ILE A 193 0.88 -1.59 -6.95
C ILE A 193 1.87 -0.45 -6.80
N SER A 194 1.78 0.52 -7.71
CA SER A 194 2.45 1.81 -7.58
C SER A 194 1.44 2.93 -7.86
N GLU A 195 1.58 4.08 -7.18
CA GLU A 195 0.87 5.31 -7.52
C GLU A 195 1.56 6.06 -8.66
N TYR A 196 2.81 5.72 -8.95
CA TYR A 196 3.64 6.47 -9.87
C TYR A 196 3.65 5.83 -11.26
N PRO A 197 3.32 6.63 -12.30
CA PRO A 197 3.35 6.12 -13.67
C PRO A 197 4.75 5.71 -14.10
N PRO A 198 4.88 4.73 -15.02
CA PRO A 198 6.16 4.39 -15.63
C PRO A 198 6.89 5.61 -16.21
N GLY A 199 8.20 5.70 -15.98
CA GLY A 199 9.04 6.82 -16.39
C GLY A 199 9.14 7.96 -15.38
N THR A 200 8.45 7.90 -14.25
CA THR A 200 8.60 8.88 -13.16
C THR A 200 9.94 8.69 -12.44
N LYS A 201 10.67 9.77 -12.19
CA LYS A 201 11.91 9.69 -11.41
C LYS A 201 11.58 9.47 -9.92
N PRO A 202 12.20 8.46 -9.28
CA PRO A 202 11.97 8.21 -7.86
C PRO A 202 12.41 9.38 -6.98
N GLU A 203 11.57 9.71 -5.99
CA GLU A 203 11.84 10.75 -4.99
C GLU A 203 11.70 10.19 -3.57
N LYS A 204 12.43 10.77 -2.61
CA LYS A 204 12.46 10.25 -1.23
C LYS A 204 11.08 10.28 -0.56
N HIS A 205 10.25 11.28 -0.86
CA HIS A 205 8.92 11.39 -0.27
C HIS A 205 7.97 10.29 -0.73
N PHE A 206 8.16 9.69 -1.92
CA PHE A 206 7.33 8.61 -2.44
C PHE A 206 7.23 7.41 -1.49
N PHE A 207 8.33 7.08 -0.79
CA PHE A 207 8.33 6.00 0.21
C PHE A 207 7.43 6.29 1.41
N ARG A 208 7.21 7.56 1.73
CA ARG A 208 6.31 8.01 2.78
C ARG A 208 4.86 8.01 2.28
N ASP A 209 4.63 8.56 1.09
CA ASP A 209 3.30 8.65 0.49
C ASP A 209 2.70 7.27 0.23
N ARG A 210 3.52 6.28 -0.15
CA ARG A 210 3.15 4.89 -0.33
C ARG A 210 2.52 4.25 0.93
N ASN A 211 2.93 4.67 2.14
CA ASN A 211 2.46 4.08 3.39
C ASN A 211 0.93 4.17 3.51
N ARG A 212 0.33 5.31 3.11
CA ARG A 212 -1.12 5.48 3.16
C ARG A 212 -1.86 4.49 2.26
N ILE A 213 -1.24 4.08 1.15
CA ILE A 213 -1.82 3.11 0.21
C ILE A 213 -1.77 1.70 0.81
N ALA A 214 -0.62 1.29 1.34
CA ALA A 214 -0.48 -0.02 1.95
C ALA A 214 -1.35 -0.17 3.21
N ALA A 215 -1.43 0.86 4.04
CA ALA A 215 -2.36 0.90 5.18
C ALA A 215 -3.81 0.87 4.69
N GLY A 216 -4.15 1.62 3.64
CA GLY A 216 -5.48 1.68 3.04
C GLY A 216 -5.97 0.35 2.48
N LEU A 217 -5.08 -0.44 1.90
CA LEU A 217 -5.39 -1.78 1.39
C LEU A 217 -5.56 -2.81 2.51
N SER A 218 -5.06 -2.54 3.71
CA SER A 218 -5.07 -3.47 4.84
C SER A 218 -6.26 -3.23 5.77
N VAL A 219 -6.67 -4.27 6.48
CA VAL A 219 -7.62 -4.16 7.62
C VAL A 219 -6.87 -4.10 8.94
N GLY A 220 -5.67 -4.64 9.00
CA GLY A 220 -4.77 -4.62 10.15
C GLY A 220 -3.31 -4.57 9.74
N VAL A 221 -2.47 -4.17 10.68
CA VAL A 221 -1.03 -4.01 10.51
C VAL A 221 -0.29 -4.75 11.61
N THR A 222 0.58 -5.67 11.23
CA THR A 222 1.45 -6.39 12.15
C THR A 222 2.87 -5.85 12.05
N VAL A 223 3.35 -5.23 13.14
CA VAL A 223 4.71 -4.72 13.26
C VAL A 223 5.58 -5.74 13.96
N VAL A 224 6.58 -6.29 13.25
CA VAL A 224 7.43 -7.38 13.76
C VAL A 224 8.62 -6.88 14.56
N GLU A 225 9.33 -5.90 14.05
CA GLU A 225 10.42 -5.20 14.73
C GLU A 225 10.41 -3.73 14.33
N ALA A 226 10.57 -2.85 15.30
CA ALA A 226 10.64 -1.40 15.12
C ALA A 226 11.63 -0.77 16.11
N PRO A 227 12.80 -0.28 15.68
CA PRO A 227 13.60 0.63 16.49
C PRO A 227 12.81 1.88 16.89
N GLU A 228 13.26 2.61 17.91
CA GLU A 228 12.59 3.80 18.45
C GLU A 228 12.22 4.83 17.37
N ARG A 229 13.16 5.12 16.46
CA ARG A 229 12.96 6.05 15.33
C ARG A 229 13.02 5.25 14.02
N SER A 230 11.88 4.71 13.60
CA SER A 230 11.83 3.83 12.42
C SER A 230 10.67 4.15 11.49
N GLY A 231 10.85 3.79 10.20
CA GLY A 231 9.77 3.87 9.21
C GLY A 231 8.58 2.98 9.55
N ALA A 232 8.79 1.89 10.31
CA ALA A 232 7.71 1.00 10.74
C ALA A 232 6.77 1.71 11.75
N ARG A 233 7.30 2.56 12.63
CA ARG A 233 6.47 3.38 13.52
C ARG A 233 5.64 4.40 12.74
N LEU A 234 6.26 5.12 11.82
CA LEU A 234 5.53 6.06 10.95
C LEU A 234 4.44 5.37 10.13
N PHE A 235 4.67 4.13 9.73
CA PHE A 235 3.65 3.34 9.04
C PHE A 235 2.49 2.99 9.99
N ALA A 236 2.78 2.54 11.20
CA ALA A 236 1.76 2.22 12.21
C ALA A 236 0.92 3.46 12.57
N GLU A 237 1.54 4.62 12.72
CA GLU A 237 0.86 5.90 12.93
C GLU A 237 -0.10 6.22 11.77
N THR A 238 0.37 6.11 10.52
CA THR A 238 -0.47 6.29 9.33
C THR A 238 -1.64 5.30 9.28
N ALA A 239 -1.42 4.06 9.71
CA ALA A 239 -2.46 3.03 9.74
C ALA A 239 -3.51 3.31 10.83
N MET A 240 -3.08 3.76 12.02
CA MET A 240 -4.00 4.18 13.10
C MET A 240 -4.87 5.37 12.67
N GLU A 241 -4.30 6.36 11.98
CA GLU A 241 -5.06 7.50 11.42
C GLU A 241 -6.15 7.04 10.44
N GLN A 242 -5.98 5.89 9.82
CA GLN A 242 -6.96 5.27 8.93
C GLN A 242 -7.87 4.24 9.63
N GLY A 243 -7.82 4.15 10.96
CA GLY A 243 -8.64 3.22 11.74
C GLY A 243 -8.28 1.74 11.53
N ARG A 244 -7.00 1.44 11.27
CA ARG A 244 -6.53 0.05 11.13
C ARG A 244 -6.11 -0.50 12.48
N GLU A 245 -6.43 -1.78 12.73
CA GLU A 245 -5.97 -2.49 13.92
C GLU A 245 -4.44 -2.65 13.88
N ILE A 246 -3.79 -2.41 15.01
CA ILE A 246 -2.33 -2.52 15.14
C ILE A 246 -1.98 -3.71 16.03
N PHE A 247 -1.15 -4.58 15.47
CA PHE A 247 -0.59 -5.75 16.14
C PHE A 247 0.92 -5.56 16.24
N ALA A 248 1.51 -5.99 17.35
CA ALA A 248 2.94 -5.87 17.56
C ALA A 248 3.52 -7.17 18.12
N VAL A 249 4.65 -7.60 17.53
CA VAL A 249 5.36 -8.78 18.00
C VAL A 249 6.18 -8.42 19.24
N PRO A 250 6.00 -9.13 20.38
CA PRO A 250 6.84 -8.96 21.55
C PRO A 250 8.29 -9.33 21.25
N GLY A 251 9.21 -8.63 21.88
CA GLY A 251 10.63 -8.93 21.81
C GLY A 251 11.31 -8.65 23.15
N ASN A 252 12.62 -8.90 23.22
CA ASN A 252 13.37 -8.65 24.44
C ASN A 252 13.38 -7.15 24.79
N ALA A 253 13.20 -6.85 26.08
CA ALA A 253 13.07 -5.49 26.57
C ALA A 253 14.32 -4.60 26.33
N ASP A 254 15.48 -5.23 26.24
CA ASP A 254 16.78 -4.59 25.99
C ASP A 254 17.20 -4.59 24.51
N ALA A 255 16.43 -5.23 23.63
CA ALA A 255 16.75 -5.31 22.21
C ALA A 255 16.37 -4.03 21.49
N PRO A 256 17.31 -3.34 20.80
CA PRO A 256 17.04 -2.06 20.11
C PRO A 256 15.88 -2.14 19.10
N ASN A 257 15.70 -3.28 18.43
CA ASN A 257 14.64 -3.49 17.46
C ASN A 257 13.25 -3.73 18.10
N SER A 258 13.18 -3.96 19.40
CA SER A 258 11.92 -4.21 20.13
C SER A 258 11.36 -2.96 20.80
N VAL A 259 12.14 -1.89 20.92
CA VAL A 259 11.74 -0.67 21.63
C VAL A 259 10.42 -0.11 21.08
N GLY A 260 10.29 -0.03 19.77
CA GLY A 260 9.07 0.48 19.12
C GLY A 260 7.87 -0.44 19.26
N THR A 261 8.04 -1.76 19.12
CA THR A 261 6.92 -2.72 19.27
C THR A 261 6.46 -2.80 20.72
N ILE A 262 7.38 -2.75 21.69
CA ILE A 262 7.04 -2.69 23.12
C ILE A 262 6.28 -1.39 23.43
N ALA A 263 6.69 -0.24 22.87
CA ALA A 263 5.98 1.00 23.03
C ALA A 263 4.55 0.90 22.46
N MET A 264 4.38 0.37 21.25
CA MET A 264 3.07 0.15 20.64
C MET A 264 2.16 -0.75 21.50
N ILE A 265 2.70 -1.84 22.08
CA ILE A 265 1.96 -2.72 23.00
C ILE A 265 1.48 -1.93 24.23
N LYS A 266 2.35 -1.09 24.82
CA LYS A 266 1.98 -0.24 25.96
C LYS A 266 0.91 0.80 25.60
N ASP A 267 0.89 1.23 24.34
CA ASP A 267 -0.07 2.19 23.80
C ASP A 267 -1.37 1.50 23.30
N GLY A 268 -1.50 0.17 23.49
CA GLY A 268 -2.72 -0.58 23.22
C GLY A 268 -2.70 -1.46 21.96
N ALA A 269 -1.57 -1.56 21.25
CA ALA A 269 -1.46 -2.53 20.17
C ALA A 269 -1.54 -3.97 20.73
N LYS A 270 -2.30 -4.85 20.06
CA LYS A 270 -2.44 -6.24 20.49
C LYS A 270 -1.11 -6.99 20.31
N PRO A 271 -0.54 -7.60 21.36
CA PRO A 271 0.63 -8.46 21.22
C PRO A 271 0.27 -9.75 20.48
N VAL A 272 1.12 -10.18 19.52
CA VAL A 272 0.87 -11.34 18.67
C VAL A 272 2.11 -12.21 18.53
N VAL A 273 1.93 -13.54 18.52
CA VAL A 273 3.00 -14.52 18.37
C VAL A 273 2.72 -15.53 17.24
N CYS A 274 1.48 -15.57 16.75
CA CYS A 274 1.07 -16.41 15.63
C CYS A 274 0.10 -15.66 14.71
N GLY A 275 -0.14 -16.23 13.51
CA GLY A 275 -1.04 -15.64 12.52
C GLY A 275 -2.49 -15.58 12.97
N TRP A 276 -2.92 -16.53 13.81
CA TRP A 276 -4.29 -16.55 14.32
C TRP A 276 -4.57 -15.43 15.32
N ASP A 277 -3.60 -15.00 16.12
CA ASP A 277 -3.74 -13.82 16.98
C ASP A 277 -4.15 -12.57 16.20
N VAL A 278 -3.75 -12.50 14.92
CA VAL A 278 -4.11 -11.41 14.02
C VAL A 278 -5.46 -11.67 13.34
N LEU A 279 -5.66 -12.87 12.77
CA LEU A 279 -6.84 -13.17 11.95
C LEU A 279 -8.12 -13.27 12.76
N SER A 280 -8.04 -13.76 14.01
CA SER A 280 -9.20 -13.87 14.91
C SER A 280 -9.94 -12.56 15.15
N GLU A 281 -9.25 -11.42 15.10
CA GLU A 281 -9.89 -10.09 15.22
C GLU A 281 -10.82 -9.75 14.03
N PHE A 282 -10.66 -10.46 12.92
CA PHE A 282 -11.42 -10.23 11.69
C PHE A 282 -12.39 -11.36 11.35
N GLU A 283 -12.52 -12.37 12.23
CA GLU A 283 -13.39 -13.52 12.00
C GLU A 283 -14.84 -13.12 11.80
N SER A 284 -15.34 -12.18 12.58
CA SER A 284 -16.72 -11.67 12.47
C SER A 284 -16.99 -11.01 11.12
N ARG A 285 -15.96 -10.39 10.51
CA ARG A 285 -16.07 -9.68 9.23
C ARG A 285 -15.86 -10.59 8.02
N PHE A 286 -14.96 -11.57 8.14
CA PHE A 286 -14.57 -12.46 7.04
C PHE A 286 -14.84 -13.94 7.35
N GLY A 287 -15.79 -14.20 8.26
CA GLY A 287 -16.12 -15.55 8.72
C GLY A 287 -16.39 -16.53 7.58
N GLY A 288 -15.97 -17.79 7.78
CA GLY A 288 -15.99 -18.86 6.79
C GLY A 288 -14.81 -18.85 5.80
N LYS A 289 -14.02 -17.76 5.75
CA LYS A 289 -12.77 -17.67 4.97
C LYS A 289 -11.52 -17.80 5.84
N LEU A 290 -11.64 -17.45 7.13
CA LEU A 290 -10.54 -17.49 8.08
C LEU A 290 -10.64 -18.73 8.97
N HIS A 291 -9.50 -19.33 9.29
CA HIS A 291 -9.43 -20.49 10.16
C HIS A 291 -8.07 -20.54 10.88
N GLU A 292 -8.10 -21.11 12.08
CA GLU A 292 -6.90 -21.40 12.83
C GLU A 292 -6.16 -22.59 12.21
N LEU A 293 -4.85 -22.53 12.19
CA LEU A 293 -4.05 -23.67 11.75
C LEU A 293 -3.97 -24.70 12.88
N PRO A 294 -4.01 -26.02 12.56
CA PRO A 294 -3.74 -27.03 13.57
C PRO A 294 -2.34 -26.80 14.15
N GLU A 295 -2.20 -26.97 15.46
CA GLU A 295 -0.88 -26.90 16.11
C GLU A 295 0.02 -27.92 15.42
N CYS A 296 1.18 -27.45 14.94
CA CYS A 296 2.23 -28.35 14.49
C CYS A 296 2.79 -29.06 15.75
N GLU A 297 2.55 -30.34 15.88
CA GLU A 297 3.27 -31.21 16.82
C GLU A 297 4.78 -31.20 16.60
#